data_e15de6da0953021acea4d80e3da609af
#
_entry.id   e15de6da0953021acea4d80e3da609af
#
_cell.length_a   1.000
_cell.length_b   1.000
_cell.length_c   1.000
_cell.angle_alpha   90.00
_cell.angle_beta   90.00
_cell.angle_gamma   90.00
#
_symmetry.space_group_name_H-M   'P 1'
#
loop_
_entity.id
_entity.type
_entity.pdbx_description
1 polymer ?
#
loop_
_entity_poly.entity_id
_entity_poly.type
_entity_poly.pdbx_seq_one_letter_code
_entity_poly.pdbx_strand_id
1 'polypeptide(L)'
;MSLCKLNFKKKTLEFAGANNPLIHISNDQLENIKGNSQPVGLSVIDNKPFTNHKIKLKKGDMIYIYSDGYQDQFGGPKGKKYMVKKYRTFLKELSKLPIEEQGVKIQEEFHSWKGNHDQVDDICVMGLRV
;
A
#
# COMPACT_ATOMS: atom_id res chain seq x y z
N MET A 1 10.82 -1.53 0.49
CA MET A 1 10.54 -2.96 0.10
C MET A 1 9.50 -3.54 1.03
N SER A 2 8.58 -4.39 0.50
CA SER A 2 7.58 -5.13 1.29
C SER A 2 7.70 -6.62 0.96
N LEU A 3 7.74 -7.46 1.99
CA LEU A 3 7.76 -8.91 1.87
C LEU A 3 6.54 -9.51 2.56
N CYS A 4 5.76 -10.31 1.81
CA CYS A 4 4.56 -10.96 2.30
C CYS A 4 4.66 -12.48 2.08
N LYS A 5 4.30 -13.25 3.12
CA LYS A 5 4.14 -14.70 3.03
C LYS A 5 2.71 -15.08 3.40
N LEU A 6 1.97 -15.58 2.41
CA LEU A 6 0.57 -15.98 2.55
C LEU A 6 0.45 -17.48 2.80
N ASN A 7 -0.39 -17.85 3.76
CA ASN A 7 -0.82 -19.22 3.96
C ASN A 7 -2.34 -19.30 3.82
N PHE A 8 -2.78 -19.70 2.64
CA PHE A 8 -4.21 -19.80 2.32
C PHE A 8 -4.96 -20.83 3.17
N LYS A 9 -4.31 -21.95 3.52
CA LYS A 9 -4.93 -23.00 4.37
C LYS A 9 -5.16 -22.50 5.79
N LYS A 10 -4.19 -21.80 6.37
CA LYS A 10 -4.27 -21.26 7.73
C LYS A 10 -4.89 -19.86 7.77
N LYS A 11 -5.15 -19.26 6.61
CA LYS A 11 -5.64 -17.87 6.47
C LYS A 11 -4.78 -16.89 7.29
N THR A 12 -3.49 -16.95 7.08
CA THR A 12 -2.53 -16.07 7.76
C THR A 12 -1.62 -15.39 6.75
N LEU A 13 -1.24 -14.16 7.06
CA LEU A 13 -0.24 -13.36 6.36
C LEU A 13 0.88 -13.04 7.34
N GLU A 14 2.12 -13.26 6.93
CA GLU A 14 3.30 -12.71 7.58
C GLU A 14 3.84 -11.57 6.71
N PHE A 15 4.15 -10.43 7.34
CA PHE A 15 4.62 -9.23 6.65
C PHE A 15 5.86 -8.67 7.32
N ALA A 16 6.85 -8.28 6.52
CA ALA A 16 7.99 -7.47 6.92
C ALA A 16 8.21 -6.37 5.87
N GLY A 17 8.32 -5.13 6.32
CA GLY A 17 8.49 -3.96 5.45
C GLY A 17 9.77 -3.18 5.76
N ALA A 18 10.47 -2.73 4.72
CA ALA A 18 11.53 -1.74 4.78
C ALA A 18 10.97 -0.42 4.24
N ASN A 19 10.73 0.55 5.11
CA ASN A 19 10.09 1.84 4.88
C ASN A 19 8.62 1.77 4.41
N ASN A 20 8.26 0.78 3.59
CA ASN A 20 6.92 0.68 3.01
C ASN A 20 5.97 -0.07 3.95
N PRO A 21 4.74 0.43 4.14
CA PRO A 21 3.72 -0.22 4.95
C PRO A 21 2.93 -1.27 4.17
N LEU A 22 2.11 -2.01 4.90
CA LEU A 22 1.01 -2.80 4.38
C LEU A 22 -0.31 -2.22 4.89
N ILE A 23 -1.31 -2.11 4.01
CA ILE A 23 -2.68 -1.79 4.40
C ILE A 23 -3.49 -3.09 4.42
N HIS A 24 -4.12 -3.37 5.55
CA HIS A 24 -5.09 -4.44 5.72
C HIS A 24 -6.47 -3.84 5.96
N ILE A 25 -7.46 -4.26 5.20
CA ILE A 25 -8.85 -3.81 5.34
C ILE A 25 -9.72 -5.02 5.60
N SER A 26 -10.35 -5.04 6.76
CA SER A 26 -11.26 -6.09 7.22
C SER A 26 -12.50 -5.46 7.86
N ASN A 27 -13.69 -5.90 7.46
CA ASN A 27 -14.96 -5.37 7.98
C ASN A 27 -15.04 -3.82 7.93
N ASP A 28 -14.64 -3.22 6.83
CA ASP A 28 -14.58 -1.76 6.61
C ASP A 28 -13.62 -1.01 7.58
N GLN A 29 -12.77 -1.73 8.31
CA GLN A 29 -11.72 -1.17 9.15
C GLN A 29 -10.38 -1.24 8.43
N LEU A 30 -9.72 -0.08 8.28
CA LEU A 30 -8.40 0.03 7.69
C LEU A 30 -7.34 0.02 8.79
N GLU A 31 -6.45 -0.95 8.74
CA GLU A 31 -5.25 -1.02 9.57
C GLU A 31 -4.01 -0.72 8.72
N ASN A 32 -3.17 0.18 9.20
CA ASN A 32 -1.88 0.49 8.58
C ASN A 32 -0.75 -0.18 9.37
N ILE A 33 -0.19 -1.24 8.83
CA ILE A 33 0.91 -1.98 9.44
C ILE A 33 2.22 -1.40 8.90
N LYS A 34 2.95 -0.73 9.79
CA LYS A 34 4.18 -0.02 9.42
C LYS A 34 5.33 -1.00 9.20
N GLY A 35 6.14 -0.74 8.18
CA GLY A 35 7.47 -1.34 8.07
C GLY A 35 8.48 -0.67 9.01
N ASN A 36 9.65 -1.28 9.14
CA ASN A 36 10.78 -0.67 9.86
C ASN A 36 11.35 0.50 9.06
N SER A 37 11.74 1.58 9.74
CA SER A 37 12.39 2.75 9.12
C SER A 37 13.86 2.48 8.87
N GLN A 38 14.15 1.50 8.03
CA GLN A 38 15.50 1.16 7.60
C GLN A 38 15.48 0.58 6.19
N PRO A 39 16.54 0.80 5.38
CA PRO A 39 16.67 0.19 4.05
C PRO A 39 17.02 -1.30 4.17
N VAL A 40 16.89 -2.03 3.05
CA VAL A 40 17.48 -3.36 2.90
C VAL A 40 18.86 -3.20 2.28
N GLY A 41 19.87 -3.83 2.85
CA GLY A 41 21.25 -3.80 2.36
C GLY A 41 22.24 -3.24 3.37
N LEU A 42 23.43 -2.90 2.90
CA LEU A 42 24.47 -2.32 3.73
C LEU A 42 24.05 -0.92 4.19
N SER A 43 23.92 -0.77 5.50
CA SER A 43 23.68 0.52 6.15
C SER A 43 24.83 0.81 7.09
N VAL A 44 25.23 2.08 7.16
CA VAL A 44 26.20 2.58 8.14
C VAL A 44 25.62 2.59 9.57
N ILE A 45 24.29 2.42 9.67
CA ILE A 45 23.55 2.36 10.93
C ILE A 45 23.34 0.90 11.30
N ASP A 46 23.46 0.55 12.59
CA ASP A 46 23.19 -0.80 13.11
C ASP A 46 21.94 -1.44 12.48
N ASN A 47 22.15 -2.50 11.72
CA ASN A 47 21.08 -3.27 11.11
C ASN A 47 20.27 -3.99 12.20
N LYS A 48 19.16 -3.40 12.61
CA LYS A 48 18.20 -4.05 13.48
C LYS A 48 17.41 -5.11 12.69
N PRO A 49 17.04 -6.22 13.31
CA PRO A 49 16.20 -7.22 12.63
C PRO A 49 14.86 -6.59 12.21
N PHE A 50 14.37 -6.99 11.04
CA PHE A 50 13.04 -6.57 10.58
C PHE A 50 11.95 -7.24 11.43
N THR A 51 10.93 -6.47 11.75
CA THR A 51 9.77 -6.97 12.49
C THR A 51 8.91 -7.85 11.58
N ASN A 52 8.64 -9.08 11.99
CA ASN A 52 7.66 -9.94 11.33
C ASN A 52 6.28 -9.77 11.96
N HIS A 53 5.36 -9.15 11.22
CA HIS A 53 3.97 -8.98 11.62
C HIS A 53 3.15 -10.19 11.17
N LYS A 54 2.37 -10.78 12.11
CA LYS A 54 1.48 -11.91 11.81
C LYS A 54 0.02 -11.45 11.87
N ILE A 55 -0.69 -11.63 10.76
CA ILE A 55 -2.06 -11.15 10.57
C ILE A 55 -2.94 -12.36 10.29
N LYS A 56 -4.05 -12.46 11.01
CA LYS A 56 -5.12 -13.41 10.69
C LYS A 56 -6.02 -12.79 9.63
N LEU A 57 -6.28 -13.54 8.57
CA LEU A 57 -7.09 -13.11 7.44
C LEU A 57 -8.49 -13.72 7.52
N LYS A 58 -9.49 -12.98 7.06
CA LYS A 58 -10.87 -13.41 6.88
C LYS A 58 -11.24 -13.38 5.42
N LYS A 59 -12.23 -14.16 5.04
CA LYS A 59 -12.78 -14.09 3.68
C LYS A 59 -13.31 -12.68 3.40
N GLY A 60 -12.91 -12.12 2.28
CA GLY A 60 -13.25 -10.75 1.86
C GLY A 60 -12.30 -9.67 2.32
N ASP A 61 -11.32 -9.99 3.17
CA ASP A 61 -10.27 -9.03 3.54
C ASP A 61 -9.51 -8.55 2.30
N MET A 62 -9.10 -7.30 2.33
CA MET A 62 -8.31 -6.68 1.27
C MET A 62 -6.95 -6.27 1.81
N ILE A 63 -5.90 -6.57 1.07
CA ILE A 63 -4.51 -6.25 1.41
C ILE A 63 -3.93 -5.41 0.28
N TYR A 64 -3.25 -4.31 0.62
CA TYR A 64 -2.48 -3.52 -0.33
C TYR A 64 -1.04 -3.34 0.16
N ILE A 65 -0.09 -3.52 -0.76
CA ILE A 65 1.29 -3.07 -0.63
C ILE A 65 1.60 -2.14 -1.81
N TYR A 66 2.38 -1.09 -1.57
CA TYR A 66 2.62 -0.07 -2.58
C TYR A 66 3.94 0.67 -2.35
N SER A 67 4.46 1.28 -3.43
CA SER A 67 5.54 2.27 -3.35
C SER A 67 4.98 3.64 -2.96
N ASP A 68 5.82 4.54 -2.53
CA ASP A 68 5.43 5.90 -2.12
C ASP A 68 5.11 6.84 -3.29
N GLY A 69 5.48 6.49 -4.52
CA GLY A 69 5.28 7.32 -5.70
C GLY A 69 3.84 7.80 -5.90
N TYR A 70 2.84 6.97 -5.59
CA TYR A 70 1.44 7.38 -5.72
C TYR A 70 1.05 8.52 -4.77
N GLN A 71 1.38 8.37 -3.49
CA GLN A 71 1.03 9.36 -2.46
C GLN A 71 1.86 10.65 -2.57
N ASP A 72 3.04 10.55 -3.19
CA ASP A 72 3.96 11.67 -3.37
C ASP A 72 3.76 12.41 -4.69
N GLN A 73 2.91 11.91 -5.59
CA GLN A 73 2.58 12.55 -6.85
C GLN A 73 1.95 13.93 -6.65
N PHE A 74 2.52 14.93 -7.31
CA PHE A 74 1.95 16.27 -7.39
C PHE A 74 0.82 16.32 -8.41
N GLY A 75 -0.23 17.12 -8.10
CA GLY A 75 -1.37 17.27 -8.99
C GLY A 75 -2.55 17.99 -8.34
N GLY A 76 -3.71 17.79 -8.93
CA GLY A 76 -4.95 18.45 -8.53
C GLY A 76 -4.94 19.97 -8.80
N PRO A 77 -6.03 20.67 -8.45
CA PRO A 77 -6.21 22.10 -8.80
C PRO A 77 -5.16 23.05 -8.19
N LYS A 78 -4.47 22.60 -7.14
CA LYS A 78 -3.48 23.40 -6.40
C LYS A 78 -2.05 22.90 -6.56
N GLY A 79 -1.79 21.92 -7.44
CA GLY A 79 -0.45 21.33 -7.63
C GLY A 79 0.21 20.81 -6.36
N LYS A 80 -0.56 20.17 -5.46
CA LYS A 80 -0.06 19.62 -4.19
C LYS A 80 0.17 18.11 -4.30
N LYS A 81 0.94 17.55 -3.36
CA LYS A 81 1.06 16.10 -3.21
C LYS A 81 -0.31 15.46 -2.92
N TYR A 82 -0.52 14.23 -3.42
CA TYR A 82 -1.74 13.44 -3.18
C TYR A 82 -1.95 13.18 -1.68
N MET A 83 -0.89 12.91 -0.97
CA MET A 83 -0.79 12.70 0.47
C MET A 83 -1.29 11.33 0.95
N VAL A 84 -0.57 10.78 1.92
CA VAL A 84 -0.83 9.47 2.54
C VAL A 84 -2.26 9.32 3.05
N LYS A 85 -2.81 10.36 3.68
CA LYS A 85 -4.18 10.33 4.23
C LYS A 85 -5.23 10.15 3.14
N LYS A 86 -5.12 10.93 2.05
CA LYS A 86 -6.03 10.83 0.90
C LYS A 86 -5.91 9.46 0.25
N TYR A 87 -4.68 8.95 0.07
CA TYR A 87 -4.44 7.65 -0.53
C TYR A 87 -5.07 6.50 0.28
N ARG A 88 -4.93 6.50 1.59
CA ARG A 88 -5.55 5.49 2.46
C ARG A 88 -7.07 5.54 2.40
N THR A 89 -7.67 6.73 2.38
CA THR A 89 -9.12 6.88 2.20
C THR A 89 -9.55 6.32 0.85
N PHE A 90 -8.81 6.62 -0.21
CA PHE A 90 -9.07 6.08 -1.55
C PHE A 90 -8.98 4.54 -1.57
N LEU A 91 -7.92 3.93 -1.02
CA LEU A 91 -7.79 2.48 -0.93
C LEU A 91 -8.94 1.83 -0.14
N LYS A 92 -9.42 2.49 0.92
CA LYS A 92 -10.56 2.01 1.70
C LYS A 92 -11.84 1.98 0.86
N GLU A 93 -12.15 3.03 0.11
CA GLU A 93 -13.31 3.05 -0.77
C GLU A 93 -13.14 2.05 -1.93
N LEU A 94 -11.94 1.97 -2.50
CA LEU A 94 -11.60 1.05 -3.56
C LEU A 94 -11.81 -0.42 -3.14
N SER A 95 -11.52 -0.76 -1.89
CA SER A 95 -11.68 -2.12 -1.35
C SER A 95 -13.11 -2.66 -1.41
N LYS A 96 -14.10 -1.79 -1.57
CA LYS A 96 -15.52 -2.16 -1.70
C LYS A 96 -15.89 -2.66 -3.10
N LEU A 97 -15.07 -2.32 -4.10
CA LEU A 97 -15.28 -2.71 -5.50
C LEU A 97 -14.77 -4.14 -5.77
N PRO A 98 -15.29 -4.81 -6.81
CA PRO A 98 -14.69 -6.03 -7.33
C PRO A 98 -13.21 -5.85 -7.62
N ILE A 99 -12.40 -6.91 -7.39
CA ILE A 99 -10.94 -6.79 -7.54
C ILE A 99 -10.54 -6.45 -8.98
N GLU A 100 -11.30 -6.91 -9.95
CA GLU A 100 -11.07 -6.69 -11.38
C GLU A 100 -11.21 -5.21 -11.78
N GLU A 101 -12.05 -4.46 -11.05
CA GLU A 101 -12.27 -3.04 -11.31
C GLU A 101 -11.25 -2.14 -10.63
N GLN A 102 -10.61 -2.61 -9.57
CA GLN A 102 -9.75 -1.78 -8.72
C GLN A 102 -8.52 -1.26 -9.48
N GLY A 103 -7.91 -2.09 -10.33
CA GLY A 103 -6.74 -1.68 -11.11
C GLY A 103 -7.03 -0.50 -12.04
N VAL A 104 -8.17 -0.54 -12.73
CA VAL A 104 -8.63 0.54 -13.60
C VAL A 104 -8.88 1.82 -12.79
N LYS A 105 -9.57 1.71 -11.65
CA LYS A 105 -9.85 2.86 -10.77
C LYS A 105 -8.60 3.51 -10.20
N ILE A 106 -7.57 2.72 -9.86
CA ILE A 106 -6.26 3.23 -9.41
C ILE A 106 -5.62 4.08 -10.52
N GLN A 107 -5.63 3.60 -11.76
CA GLN A 107 -5.06 4.33 -12.88
C GLN A 107 -5.86 5.60 -13.22
N GLU A 108 -7.19 5.52 -13.27
CA GLU A 108 -8.05 6.66 -13.53
C GLU A 108 -7.84 7.78 -12.50
N GLU A 109 -7.86 7.46 -11.20
CA GLU A 109 -7.64 8.44 -10.13
C GLU A 109 -6.22 9.03 -10.20
N PHE A 110 -5.20 8.20 -10.48
CA PHE A 110 -3.84 8.68 -10.62
C PHE A 110 -3.69 9.67 -11.77
N HIS A 111 -4.19 9.33 -12.96
CA HIS A 111 -4.11 10.20 -14.13
C HIS A 111 -4.92 11.48 -13.95
N SER A 112 -6.10 11.37 -13.36
CA SER A 112 -6.95 12.53 -13.03
C SER A 112 -6.24 13.47 -12.05
N TRP A 113 -5.60 12.92 -11.03
CA TRP A 113 -4.84 13.72 -10.07
C TRP A 113 -3.60 14.34 -10.66
N LYS A 114 -2.77 13.54 -11.35
CA LYS A 114 -1.53 13.98 -11.96
C LYS A 114 -1.76 15.10 -12.97
N GLY A 115 -2.80 14.98 -13.80
CA GLY A 115 -3.06 15.93 -14.88
C GLY A 115 -1.82 16.09 -15.77
N ASN A 116 -1.40 17.35 -15.96
CA ASN A 116 -0.23 17.71 -16.78
C ASN A 116 1.10 17.74 -16.00
N HIS A 117 1.11 17.37 -14.72
CA HIS A 117 2.34 17.30 -13.95
C HIS A 117 3.17 16.07 -14.34
N ASP A 118 4.50 16.16 -14.23
CA ASP A 118 5.37 15.03 -14.42
C ASP A 118 5.18 13.99 -13.31
N GLN A 119 5.40 12.74 -13.65
CA GLN A 119 5.48 11.67 -12.64
C GLN A 119 6.81 11.79 -11.90
N VAL A 120 6.75 11.85 -10.56
CA VAL A 120 7.92 12.14 -9.72
C VAL A 120 8.66 10.89 -9.26
N ASP A 121 8.01 9.72 -9.23
CA ASP A 121 8.60 8.47 -8.77
C ASP A 121 7.89 7.26 -9.38
N ASP A 122 8.51 6.07 -9.25
CA ASP A 122 7.93 4.81 -9.70
C ASP A 122 6.73 4.40 -8.85
N ILE A 123 5.66 3.98 -9.55
CA ILE A 123 4.40 3.60 -8.91
C ILE A 123 4.19 2.11 -9.07
N CYS A 124 4.15 1.43 -7.94
CA CYS A 124 3.74 0.04 -7.85
C CYS A 124 2.63 -0.08 -6.80
N VAL A 125 1.51 -0.68 -7.17
CA VAL A 125 0.41 -0.98 -6.27
C VAL A 125 -0.02 -2.41 -6.50
N MET A 126 -0.01 -3.22 -5.46
CA MET A 126 -0.47 -4.60 -5.49
C MET A 126 -1.62 -4.77 -4.49
N GLY A 127 -2.76 -5.23 -4.98
CA GLY A 127 -3.95 -5.55 -4.19
C GLY A 127 -4.22 -7.05 -4.20
N LEU A 128 -4.61 -7.59 -3.05
CA LEU A 128 -5.03 -8.98 -2.91
C LEU A 128 -6.32 -9.05 -2.09
N ARG A 129 -7.33 -9.75 -2.64
CA ARG A 129 -8.55 -10.10 -1.91
C ARG A 129 -8.47 -11.55 -1.43
N VAL A 130 -8.80 -11.78 -0.16
CA VAL A 130 -8.76 -13.09 0.50
C VAL A 130 -10.08 -13.85 0.36
#